data_2b58a2f3e26a76b9a2bf774a086fc035
#
_entry.id   2b58a2f3e26a76b9a2bf774a086fc035
#
_cell.length_a   1.000
_cell.length_b   1.000
_cell.length_c   1.000
_cell.angle_alpha   90.00
_cell.angle_beta   90.00
_cell.angle_gamma   90.00
#
_symmetry.space_group_name_H-M   'P 1'
#
loop_
_entity.id
_entity.type
_entity.pdbx_description
1 polymer ?
#
loop_
_entity_poly.entity_id
_entity_poly.type
_entity_poly.pdbx_seq_one_letter_code
_entity_poly.pdbx_strand_id
1 'polypeptide(L)'
;MTVEIHGENRFETYTKTREGSRAVIIQDGKILLSHELNSGWWLIPGGGLEEGETPEECVIREVEEETGYIVCPLKHFLVMQEYYEEYRYTGYYFVCEVTGNGQMKLTDAEKRRGVQPEWIPLQDAIELFSKHESYASVSEEQRGAYQREYLALREYMTLGSESPEQQIYERFPGISCAYTDAAGREKLKYNGLADKENGIPVNGNTVFPACSISKFVTAMTVMKLEEQELLNIDEPVNRYLHQWKLLAADGKESDATIRSILTHTSGIVDGDDSFYGLRRNDHEVGLLDVLEGRTPYNKRRTVSEKQPGTEFEYSDAGYCVLQLMIREITDSAFEEIAAQYVFEPLGLNKTFFASLKNIELREKEQSMAAGYDSEGILIPGKYPQIPDLAASGLWSTPGELMVIAKEFIEAVNGRSSFLSRESAQEMIRPAESFSWVGLGLFLRGDDTLVSQGWGENGQNMLKMNFVTGEVSVVMTNQDPGVDQAESGVELLTEL
;
A
#
# COMPACT_ATOMS: atom_id res chain seq x y z
N MET A 1 4.52 -18.36 13.62
CA MET A 1 3.42 -18.84 12.75
C MET A 1 3.04 -20.24 13.16
N THR A 2 1.76 -20.65 13.05
CA THR A 2 1.31 -22.02 13.34
C THR A 2 0.69 -22.61 12.09
N VAL A 3 1.11 -23.83 11.69
CA VAL A 3 0.58 -24.60 10.56
C VAL A 3 -0.03 -25.89 11.08
N GLU A 4 -1.19 -26.27 10.58
CA GLU A 4 -1.85 -27.53 10.97
C GLU A 4 -1.85 -28.54 9.81
N ILE A 5 -1.52 -29.81 10.13
CA ILE A 5 -1.56 -30.92 9.20
C ILE A 5 -2.53 -31.97 9.74
N HIS A 6 -3.42 -32.46 8.89
CA HIS A 6 -4.38 -33.48 9.21
C HIS A 6 -4.15 -34.71 8.33
N GLY A 7 -3.80 -35.87 8.96
CA GLY A 7 -3.68 -37.13 8.27
C GLY A 7 -5.05 -37.75 7.95
N GLU A 8 -5.05 -38.87 7.19
CA GLU A 8 -6.28 -39.58 6.80
C GLU A 8 -7.10 -40.06 8.01
N ASN A 9 -6.43 -40.47 9.10
CA ASN A 9 -7.06 -40.94 10.32
C ASN A 9 -7.34 -39.84 11.34
N ARG A 10 -7.67 -38.65 10.87
CA ARG A 10 -7.97 -37.54 11.77
C ARG A 10 -9.20 -37.81 12.63
N PHE A 11 -9.03 -37.64 13.95
CA PHE A 11 -10.15 -37.55 14.89
C PHE A 11 -10.47 -36.09 15.20
N GLU A 12 -11.72 -35.74 15.44
CA GLU A 12 -12.13 -34.42 15.88
C GLU A 12 -11.52 -34.03 17.23
N THR A 13 -11.18 -35.03 18.04
CA THR A 13 -10.54 -34.88 19.36
C THR A 13 -9.31 -35.78 19.46
N TYR A 14 -8.27 -35.27 20.13
CA TYR A 14 -7.08 -36.06 20.48
C TYR A 14 -7.03 -36.29 21.98
N THR A 15 -6.50 -37.44 22.38
CA THR A 15 -6.35 -37.87 23.79
C THR A 15 -4.91 -37.86 24.25
N LYS A 16 -3.96 -37.82 23.32
CA LYS A 16 -2.51 -37.83 23.59
C LYS A 16 -1.84 -36.63 22.87
N THR A 17 -0.83 -36.11 23.53
CA THR A 17 0.04 -35.06 22.98
C THR A 17 1.48 -35.48 23.01
N ARG A 18 2.26 -35.06 22.00
CA ARG A 18 3.71 -35.19 21.98
C ARG A 18 4.30 -33.92 21.41
N GLU A 19 5.39 -33.45 22.03
CA GLU A 19 6.08 -32.24 21.57
C GLU A 19 7.51 -32.61 21.13
N GLY A 20 8.07 -31.88 20.19
CA GLY A 20 9.40 -32.07 19.66
C GLY A 20 9.95 -30.84 18.99
N SER A 21 11.27 -30.82 18.75
CA SER A 21 11.93 -29.69 18.07
C SER A 21 12.77 -30.19 16.90
N ARG A 22 12.88 -29.33 15.84
CA ARG A 22 13.63 -29.64 14.62
C ARG A 22 14.45 -28.43 14.17
N ALA A 23 15.61 -28.70 13.55
CA ALA A 23 16.54 -27.69 13.11
C ALA A 23 16.66 -27.61 11.58
N VAL A 24 16.33 -26.51 11.00
CA VAL A 24 16.70 -26.17 9.62
C VAL A 24 18.10 -25.55 9.67
N ILE A 25 19.09 -26.30 9.14
CA ILE A 25 20.51 -25.95 9.17
C ILE A 25 20.99 -25.88 7.73
N ILE A 26 21.39 -24.67 7.30
CA ILE A 26 21.81 -24.45 5.91
C ILE A 26 23.20 -23.82 5.90
N GLN A 27 24.09 -24.41 5.09
CA GLN A 27 25.43 -23.91 4.87
C GLN A 27 25.80 -24.10 3.38
N ASP A 28 26.34 -23.07 2.74
CA ASP A 28 26.80 -23.08 1.35
C ASP A 28 25.74 -23.61 0.35
N GLY A 29 24.46 -23.24 0.58
CA GLY A 29 23.33 -23.65 -0.28
C GLY A 29 22.87 -25.09 -0.10
N LYS A 30 23.42 -25.79 0.90
CA LYS A 30 23.03 -27.17 1.28
C LYS A 30 22.32 -27.17 2.61
N ILE A 31 21.39 -28.10 2.78
CA ILE A 31 20.73 -28.42 4.04
C ILE A 31 21.27 -29.71 4.66
N LEU A 32 21.42 -29.70 5.98
CA LEU A 32 21.72 -30.91 6.74
C LEU A 32 20.42 -31.69 7.00
N LEU A 33 20.40 -32.94 6.62
CA LEU A 33 19.30 -33.88 6.91
C LEU A 33 19.78 -35.12 7.61
N SER A 34 18.90 -35.75 8.36
CA SER A 34 19.06 -37.13 8.90
C SER A 34 18.57 -38.12 7.84
N HIS A 35 19.49 -38.89 7.25
CA HIS A 35 19.16 -39.90 6.24
C HIS A 35 19.12 -41.27 6.88
N GLU A 36 18.00 -41.97 6.79
CA GLU A 36 17.82 -43.35 7.25
C GLU A 36 18.14 -44.34 6.12
N LEU A 37 19.36 -44.86 6.07
CA LEU A 37 19.84 -45.70 4.97
C LEU A 37 19.01 -46.97 4.75
N ASN A 38 18.42 -47.55 5.81
CA ASN A 38 17.68 -48.80 5.70
C ASN A 38 16.22 -48.61 5.28
N SER A 39 15.60 -47.48 5.60
CA SER A 39 14.23 -47.11 5.17
C SER A 39 14.23 -46.24 3.92
N GLY A 40 15.35 -45.55 3.64
CA GLY A 40 15.46 -44.54 2.56
C GLY A 40 14.78 -43.24 2.90
N TRP A 41 14.45 -42.97 4.17
CA TRP A 41 13.79 -41.71 4.55
C TRP A 41 14.82 -40.64 4.81
N TRP A 42 14.38 -39.41 4.51
CA TRP A 42 15.09 -38.18 4.79
C TRP A 42 14.24 -37.29 5.70
N LEU A 43 14.85 -36.77 6.77
CA LEU A 43 14.13 -35.95 7.75
C LEU A 43 14.98 -34.73 8.14
N ILE A 44 14.33 -33.64 8.49
CA ILE A 44 14.98 -32.53 9.18
C ILE A 44 15.38 -33.01 10.58
N PRO A 45 16.65 -32.83 11.00
CA PRO A 45 17.15 -33.32 12.29
C PRO A 45 16.32 -32.81 13.47
N GLY A 46 16.03 -33.68 14.43
CA GLY A 46 15.30 -33.31 15.63
C GLY A 46 14.44 -34.45 16.16
N GLY A 47 13.93 -34.27 17.38
CA GLY A 47 13.18 -35.32 18.08
C GLY A 47 12.27 -34.78 19.18
N GLY A 48 11.92 -35.65 20.11
CA GLY A 48 10.95 -35.34 21.17
C GLY A 48 11.55 -34.60 22.36
N LEU A 49 10.77 -33.70 22.96
CA LEU A 49 11.15 -33.06 24.22
C LEU A 49 11.21 -34.06 25.37
N GLU A 50 12.24 -33.96 26.21
CA GLU A 50 12.33 -34.63 27.48
C GLU A 50 11.60 -33.85 28.59
N GLU A 51 11.37 -34.50 29.73
CA GLU A 51 10.67 -33.89 30.86
C GLU A 51 11.46 -32.68 31.43
N GLY A 52 10.87 -31.50 31.37
CA GLY A 52 11.45 -30.24 31.84
C GLY A 52 12.36 -29.55 30.84
N GLU A 53 12.51 -30.09 29.63
CA GLU A 53 13.32 -29.50 28.57
C GLU A 53 12.54 -28.40 27.82
N THR A 54 13.20 -27.30 27.48
CA THR A 54 12.66 -26.30 26.57
C THR A 54 12.81 -26.74 25.11
N PRO A 55 12.00 -26.18 24.17
CA PRO A 55 12.16 -26.48 22.74
C PRO A 55 13.57 -26.14 22.20
N GLU A 56 14.19 -25.07 22.69
CA GLU A 56 15.55 -24.68 22.33
C GLU A 56 16.59 -25.68 22.81
N GLU A 57 16.49 -26.19 24.05
CA GLU A 57 17.38 -27.19 24.58
C GLU A 57 17.22 -28.52 23.83
N CYS A 58 15.99 -28.92 23.54
CA CYS A 58 15.68 -30.12 22.76
C CYS A 58 16.34 -30.08 21.37
N VAL A 59 16.22 -28.99 20.62
CA VAL A 59 16.79 -28.93 19.26
C VAL A 59 18.31 -29.04 19.29
N ILE A 60 18.98 -28.46 20.28
CA ILE A 60 20.45 -28.55 20.43
C ILE A 60 20.85 -29.99 20.72
N ARG A 61 20.20 -30.64 21.69
CA ARG A 61 20.48 -32.04 22.08
C ARG A 61 20.24 -33.02 20.92
N GLU A 62 19.06 -32.96 20.30
CA GLU A 62 18.65 -33.89 19.23
C GLU A 62 19.55 -33.75 17.99
N VAL A 63 19.92 -32.53 17.60
CA VAL A 63 20.85 -32.34 16.47
C VAL A 63 22.23 -32.91 16.79
N GLU A 64 22.78 -32.71 17.99
CA GLU A 64 24.05 -33.34 18.38
C GLU A 64 23.94 -34.87 18.37
N GLU A 65 22.88 -35.44 18.93
CA GLU A 65 22.68 -36.89 19.04
C GLU A 65 22.51 -37.57 17.68
N GLU A 66 21.73 -36.97 16.75
CA GLU A 66 21.48 -37.52 15.42
C GLU A 66 22.60 -37.25 14.42
N THR A 67 23.25 -36.09 14.49
CA THR A 67 24.16 -35.64 13.44
C THR A 67 25.63 -35.48 13.88
N GLY A 68 25.88 -35.37 15.17
CA GLY A 68 27.21 -35.07 15.72
C GLY A 68 27.61 -33.59 15.56
N TYR A 69 26.72 -32.71 15.09
CA TYR A 69 26.98 -31.25 15.03
C TYR A 69 26.41 -30.56 16.28
N ILE A 70 27.17 -29.61 16.81
CA ILE A 70 26.69 -28.70 17.85
C ILE A 70 26.12 -27.46 17.15
N VAL A 71 24.91 -27.07 17.52
CA VAL A 71 24.21 -25.93 16.88
C VAL A 71 23.81 -24.87 17.89
N CYS A 72 23.65 -23.64 17.37
CA CYS A 72 23.03 -22.51 18.07
C CYS A 72 21.70 -22.18 17.38
N PRO A 73 20.56 -22.23 18.07
CA PRO A 73 19.29 -21.75 17.54
C PRO A 73 19.34 -20.22 17.36
N LEU A 74 19.11 -19.75 16.11
CA LEU A 74 19.09 -18.34 15.78
C LEU A 74 17.68 -17.75 15.84
N LYS A 75 16.68 -18.54 15.41
CA LYS A 75 15.30 -18.08 15.30
C LYS A 75 14.32 -19.24 15.37
N HIS A 76 13.35 -19.16 16.28
CA HIS A 76 12.14 -19.98 16.23
C HIS A 76 11.19 -19.35 15.18
N PHE A 77 10.80 -20.09 14.14
CA PHE A 77 10.04 -19.50 13.04
C PHE A 77 8.70 -20.16 12.76
N LEU A 78 8.52 -21.44 13.18
CA LEU A 78 7.32 -22.19 12.86
C LEU A 78 6.93 -23.10 14.02
N VAL A 79 5.64 -23.17 14.31
CA VAL A 79 5.01 -24.23 15.11
C VAL A 79 4.15 -25.04 14.16
N MET A 80 4.34 -26.36 14.13
CA MET A 80 3.53 -27.26 13.33
C MET A 80 2.73 -28.18 14.22
N GLN A 81 1.43 -28.24 14.00
CA GLN A 81 0.53 -29.16 14.71
C GLN A 81 0.04 -30.23 13.76
N GLU A 82 0.36 -31.47 14.08
CA GLU A 82 0.01 -32.65 13.28
C GLU A 82 -1.02 -33.49 14.02
N TYR A 83 -2.10 -33.87 13.34
CA TYR A 83 -3.18 -34.67 13.90
C TYR A 83 -3.24 -36.02 13.19
N TYR A 84 -2.81 -37.09 13.91
CA TYR A 84 -2.85 -38.45 13.44
C TYR A 84 -3.47 -39.33 14.50
N GLU A 85 -4.43 -40.17 14.15
CA GLU A 85 -5.10 -41.06 15.10
C GLU A 85 -5.56 -40.28 16.36
N GLU A 86 -5.12 -40.74 17.55
CA GLU A 86 -5.47 -40.09 18.83
C GLU A 86 -4.44 -39.05 19.30
N TYR A 87 -3.41 -38.77 18.49
CA TYR A 87 -2.31 -37.88 18.84
C TYR A 87 -2.44 -36.50 18.20
N ARG A 88 -2.05 -35.48 18.96
CA ARG A 88 -1.59 -34.19 18.45
C ARG A 88 -0.10 -34.08 18.69
N TYR A 89 0.66 -33.98 17.61
CA TYR A 89 2.09 -33.69 17.66
C TYR A 89 2.29 -32.17 17.47
N THR A 90 3.13 -31.58 18.35
CA THR A 90 3.54 -30.17 18.21
C THR A 90 5.03 -30.14 17.93
N GLY A 91 5.41 -29.68 16.74
CA GLY A 91 6.80 -29.50 16.32
C GLY A 91 7.21 -28.01 16.35
N TYR A 92 8.29 -27.72 17.06
CA TYR A 92 8.92 -26.40 17.09
C TYR A 92 10.10 -26.39 16.13
N TYR A 93 10.08 -25.49 15.13
CA TYR A 93 11.12 -25.40 14.10
C TYR A 93 12.01 -24.20 14.32
N PHE A 94 13.31 -24.43 14.30
CA PHE A 94 14.34 -23.41 14.49
C PHE A 94 15.24 -23.32 13.27
N VAL A 95 15.64 -22.09 12.88
CA VAL A 95 16.83 -21.89 12.07
C VAL A 95 18.02 -21.97 13.00
N CYS A 96 18.98 -22.85 12.67
CA CYS A 96 20.18 -23.04 13.48
C CYS A 96 21.44 -22.89 12.65
N GLU A 97 22.53 -22.45 13.29
CA GLU A 97 23.89 -22.47 12.73
C GLU A 97 24.76 -23.52 13.42
N VAL A 98 25.66 -24.15 12.67
CA VAL A 98 26.67 -25.05 13.23
C VAL A 98 27.73 -24.22 13.94
N THR A 99 27.96 -24.48 15.22
CA THR A 99 28.96 -23.81 16.04
C THR A 99 30.13 -24.74 16.42
N GLY A 100 29.98 -26.03 16.20
CA GLY A 100 31.04 -27.01 16.54
C GLY A 100 30.68 -28.44 16.15
N ASN A 101 31.58 -29.37 16.53
CA ASN A 101 31.38 -30.80 16.37
C ASN A 101 31.30 -31.45 17.75
N GLY A 102 30.29 -32.26 17.93
CA GLY A 102 30.07 -33.11 19.11
C GLY A 102 30.18 -34.58 18.75
N GLN A 103 29.40 -35.44 19.41
CA GLN A 103 29.40 -36.89 19.19
C GLN A 103 27.97 -37.41 18.97
N MET A 104 27.77 -38.14 17.87
CA MET A 104 26.52 -38.86 17.65
C MET A 104 26.23 -39.87 18.78
N LYS A 105 24.98 -39.85 19.24
CA LYS A 105 24.50 -40.75 20.32
C LYS A 105 23.15 -41.35 19.93
N LEU A 106 23.14 -42.09 18.84
CA LEU A 106 21.94 -42.70 18.31
C LEU A 106 21.33 -43.74 19.27
N THR A 107 20.03 -43.71 19.39
CA THR A 107 19.24 -44.74 20.05
C THR A 107 19.37 -46.08 19.29
N ASP A 108 18.98 -47.19 19.93
CA ASP A 108 18.99 -48.49 19.25
C ASP A 108 18.01 -48.59 18.09
N ALA A 109 16.94 -47.77 18.09
CA ALA A 109 16.00 -47.66 16.97
C ALA A 109 16.64 -46.95 15.79
N GLU A 110 17.31 -45.82 15.99
CA GLU A 110 18.00 -45.05 14.96
C GLU A 110 19.19 -45.82 14.35
N LYS A 111 19.95 -46.51 15.18
CA LYS A 111 21.00 -47.44 14.68
C LYS A 111 20.43 -48.51 13.76
N ARG A 112 19.27 -49.09 14.10
CA ARG A 112 18.60 -50.09 13.25
C ARG A 112 18.09 -49.47 11.93
N ARG A 113 17.67 -48.19 11.93
CA ARG A 113 17.27 -47.47 10.73
C ARG A 113 18.48 -47.01 9.90
N GLY A 114 19.66 -46.95 10.51
CA GLY A 114 20.88 -46.52 9.84
C GLY A 114 20.94 -45.02 9.65
N VAL A 115 20.53 -44.24 10.67
CA VAL A 115 20.56 -42.79 10.64
C VAL A 115 21.98 -42.27 10.49
N GLN A 116 22.17 -41.37 9.52
CA GLN A 116 23.41 -40.61 9.34
C GLN A 116 23.15 -39.22 8.82
N PRO A 117 24.00 -38.22 9.16
CA PRO A 117 23.88 -36.88 8.66
C PRO A 117 24.37 -36.80 7.21
N GLU A 118 23.58 -36.11 6.34
CA GLU A 118 24.00 -35.84 4.98
C GLU A 118 23.67 -34.38 4.60
N TRP A 119 24.59 -33.75 3.88
CA TRP A 119 24.43 -32.42 3.32
C TRP A 119 24.01 -32.51 1.84
N ILE A 120 22.78 -32.15 1.51
CA ILE A 120 22.29 -32.12 0.12
C ILE A 120 21.93 -30.69 -0.30
N PRO A 121 21.94 -30.38 -1.62
CA PRO A 121 21.46 -29.09 -2.07
C PRO A 121 20.05 -28.79 -1.55
N LEU A 122 19.81 -27.57 -1.06
CA LEU A 122 18.50 -27.19 -0.51
C LEU A 122 17.36 -27.40 -1.53
N GLN A 123 17.62 -27.11 -2.80
CA GLN A 123 16.63 -27.29 -3.86
C GLN A 123 16.26 -28.77 -4.06
N ASP A 124 17.23 -29.68 -3.92
CA ASP A 124 17.01 -31.13 -4.05
C ASP A 124 16.14 -31.64 -2.88
N ALA A 125 16.36 -31.11 -1.66
CA ALA A 125 15.52 -31.43 -0.49
C ALA A 125 14.08 -30.94 -0.68
N ILE A 126 13.89 -29.70 -1.18
CA ILE A 126 12.56 -29.16 -1.50
C ILE A 126 11.87 -30.03 -2.55
N GLU A 127 12.56 -30.41 -3.62
CA GLU A 127 12.01 -31.27 -4.66
C GLU A 127 11.65 -32.66 -4.12
N LEU A 128 12.50 -33.25 -3.28
CA LEU A 128 12.25 -34.53 -2.63
C LEU A 128 10.96 -34.50 -1.82
N PHE A 129 10.84 -33.55 -0.89
CA PHE A 129 9.70 -33.47 0.00
C PHE A 129 8.41 -32.98 -0.72
N SER A 130 8.50 -32.22 -1.81
CA SER A 130 7.34 -31.81 -2.61
C SER A 130 6.56 -33.00 -3.21
N LYS A 131 7.23 -34.15 -3.34
CA LYS A 131 6.63 -35.39 -3.88
C LYS A 131 5.88 -36.21 -2.83
N HIS A 132 5.59 -35.65 -1.64
CA HIS A 132 4.98 -36.37 -0.51
C HIS A 132 3.72 -37.15 -0.90
N GLU A 133 2.84 -36.60 -1.74
CA GLU A 133 1.62 -37.27 -2.18
C GLU A 133 1.86 -38.57 -2.95
N SER A 134 3.03 -38.74 -3.56
CA SER A 134 3.41 -40.00 -4.26
C SER A 134 3.56 -41.17 -3.32
N TYR A 135 3.73 -40.94 -2.01
CA TYR A 135 3.84 -41.95 -1.00
C TYR A 135 2.50 -42.39 -0.38
N ALA A 136 1.40 -41.71 -0.65
CA ALA A 136 0.09 -42.00 -0.05
C ALA A 136 -0.36 -43.45 -0.19
N SER A 137 -0.05 -44.10 -1.33
CA SER A 137 -0.41 -45.50 -1.58
C SER A 137 0.58 -46.51 -0.99
N VAL A 138 1.73 -46.05 -0.44
CA VAL A 138 2.80 -46.91 0.07
C VAL A 138 2.92 -46.82 1.59
N SER A 139 2.94 -45.61 2.12
CA SER A 139 3.08 -45.32 3.55
C SER A 139 2.51 -43.94 3.87
N GLU A 140 1.39 -43.92 4.57
CA GLU A 140 0.79 -42.65 5.06
C GLU A 140 1.71 -41.96 6.06
N GLU A 141 2.48 -42.70 6.85
CA GLU A 141 3.45 -42.13 7.77
C GLU A 141 4.57 -41.38 7.01
N GLN A 142 5.10 -41.96 5.92
CA GLN A 142 6.11 -41.29 5.08
C GLN A 142 5.51 -40.07 4.35
N ARG A 143 4.31 -40.21 3.82
CA ARG A 143 3.59 -39.10 3.19
C ARG A 143 3.45 -37.91 4.14
N GLY A 144 2.97 -38.17 5.35
CA GLY A 144 2.80 -37.14 6.37
C GLY A 144 4.11 -36.51 6.83
N ALA A 145 5.15 -37.33 7.08
CA ALA A 145 6.47 -36.83 7.44
C ALA A 145 7.04 -35.92 6.33
N TYR A 146 6.96 -36.33 5.06
CA TYR A 146 7.47 -35.51 3.94
C TYR A 146 6.65 -34.27 3.68
N GLN A 147 5.33 -34.31 3.88
CA GLN A 147 4.49 -33.13 3.83
C GLN A 147 4.91 -32.10 4.90
N ARG A 148 5.17 -32.55 6.11
CA ARG A 148 5.67 -31.74 7.22
C ARG A 148 6.99 -31.07 6.86
N GLU A 149 7.97 -31.81 6.37
CA GLU A 149 9.30 -31.28 6.01
C GLU A 149 9.16 -30.29 4.82
N TYR A 150 8.31 -30.59 3.84
CA TYR A 150 8.04 -29.70 2.73
C TYR A 150 7.49 -28.36 3.19
N LEU A 151 6.48 -28.37 4.07
CA LEU A 151 5.88 -27.14 4.60
C LEU A 151 6.89 -26.37 5.45
N ALA A 152 7.73 -27.04 6.25
CA ALA A 152 8.76 -26.39 7.03
C ALA A 152 9.81 -25.69 6.15
N LEU A 153 10.25 -26.32 5.04
CA LEU A 153 11.18 -25.69 4.11
C LEU A 153 10.53 -24.55 3.31
N ARG A 154 9.27 -24.66 2.94
CA ARG A 154 8.54 -23.54 2.32
C ARG A 154 8.49 -22.33 3.25
N GLU A 155 8.13 -22.53 4.51
CA GLU A 155 8.12 -21.44 5.50
C GLU A 155 9.52 -20.87 5.73
N TYR A 156 10.56 -21.74 5.79
CA TYR A 156 11.95 -21.29 5.86
C TYR A 156 12.32 -20.38 4.67
N MET A 157 11.94 -20.75 3.45
CA MET A 157 12.22 -19.94 2.25
C MET A 157 11.56 -18.57 2.31
N THR A 158 10.44 -18.45 3.02
CA THR A 158 9.80 -17.13 3.21
C THR A 158 10.53 -16.26 4.24
N LEU A 159 11.35 -16.84 5.13
CA LEU A 159 12.13 -16.06 6.11
C LEU A 159 13.22 -15.19 5.48
N GLY A 160 13.77 -15.62 4.35
CA GLY A 160 14.78 -14.89 3.58
C GLY A 160 14.19 -14.10 2.41
N SER A 161 12.95 -14.33 2.05
CA SER A 161 12.21 -13.50 1.10
C SER A 161 11.67 -12.30 1.84
N GLU A 162 12.04 -11.11 1.42
CA GLU A 162 11.35 -9.89 1.83
C GLU A 162 9.86 -10.08 1.60
N SER A 163 9.04 -9.66 2.58
CA SER A 163 7.59 -9.71 2.40
C SER A 163 7.25 -8.94 1.11
N PRO A 164 6.16 -9.29 0.40
CA PRO A 164 5.72 -8.48 -0.74
C PRO A 164 5.64 -6.99 -0.40
N GLU A 165 5.25 -6.68 0.82
CA GLU A 165 5.23 -5.32 1.38
C GLU A 165 6.65 -4.71 1.40
N GLN A 166 7.66 -5.44 1.91
CA GLN A 166 9.04 -4.96 1.97
C GLN A 166 9.64 -4.76 0.57
N GLN A 167 9.36 -5.65 -0.36
CA GLN A 167 9.79 -5.52 -1.76
C GLN A 167 9.20 -4.27 -2.42
N ILE A 168 7.95 -3.90 -2.08
CA ILE A 168 7.33 -2.68 -2.57
C ILE A 168 8.00 -1.46 -1.93
N TYR A 169 8.26 -1.48 -0.62
CA TYR A 169 8.93 -0.37 0.06
C TYR A 169 10.32 -0.08 -0.53
N GLU A 170 11.04 -1.07 -1.00
CA GLU A 170 12.37 -0.92 -1.58
C GLU A 170 12.38 -0.41 -3.02
N ARG A 171 11.23 -0.42 -3.68
CA ARG A 171 11.10 0.15 -5.03
C ARG A 171 11.16 1.68 -5.03
N PHE A 172 10.74 2.32 -3.94
CA PHE A 172 10.63 3.77 -3.85
C PHE A 172 11.78 4.38 -3.04
N PRO A 173 12.32 5.55 -3.46
CA PRO A 173 13.27 6.29 -2.65
C PRO A 173 12.75 6.56 -1.24
N GLY A 174 11.48 6.97 -1.14
CA GLY A 174 10.78 7.20 0.12
C GLY A 174 9.31 6.85 0.00
N ILE A 175 8.78 6.20 1.02
CA ILE A 175 7.38 5.79 1.13
C ILE A 175 6.89 5.95 2.56
N SER A 176 5.65 6.38 2.71
CA SER A 176 4.96 6.48 3.99
C SER A 176 3.52 6.01 3.87
N CYS A 177 3.05 5.27 4.87
CA CYS A 177 1.71 4.70 4.88
C CYS A 177 1.01 4.97 6.21
N ALA A 178 -0.31 5.11 6.16
CA ALA A 178 -1.19 5.18 7.32
C ALA A 178 -2.37 4.21 7.13
N TYR A 179 -2.68 3.45 8.16
CA TYR A 179 -3.75 2.45 8.16
C TYR A 179 -4.64 2.62 9.39
N THR A 180 -5.94 2.45 9.21
CA THR A 180 -6.89 2.30 10.31
C THR A 180 -7.61 0.98 10.14
N ASP A 181 -7.53 0.11 11.13
CA ASP A 181 -8.27 -1.16 11.10
C ASP A 181 -9.74 -0.98 11.54
N ALA A 182 -10.55 -2.03 11.37
CA ALA A 182 -11.97 -2.04 11.74
C ALA A 182 -12.22 -1.76 13.24
N ALA A 183 -11.21 -1.90 14.10
CA ALA A 183 -11.26 -1.52 15.51
C ALA A 183 -10.87 -0.05 15.75
N GLY A 184 -10.61 0.72 14.70
CA GLY A 184 -10.20 2.13 14.76
C GLY A 184 -8.75 2.35 15.20
N ARG A 185 -7.91 1.31 15.23
CA ARG A 185 -6.49 1.43 15.62
C ARG A 185 -5.67 1.92 14.44
N GLU A 186 -4.95 3.01 14.68
CA GLU A 186 -4.08 3.62 13.68
C GLU A 186 -2.68 3.00 13.69
N LYS A 187 -2.13 2.83 12.50
CA LYS A 187 -0.79 2.33 12.29
C LYS A 187 -0.10 3.15 11.22
N LEU A 188 1.08 3.66 11.54
CA LEU A 188 1.92 4.40 10.61
C LEU A 188 3.15 3.55 10.27
N LYS A 189 3.50 3.52 8.99
CA LYS A 189 4.72 2.90 8.49
C LYS A 189 5.43 3.87 7.55
N TYR A 190 6.74 3.89 7.60
CA TYR A 190 7.56 4.70 6.70
C TYR A 190 8.89 4.02 6.45
N ASN A 191 9.40 4.17 5.23
CA ASN A 191 10.67 3.59 4.80
C ASN A 191 11.40 4.51 3.81
N GLY A 192 12.72 4.35 3.71
CA GLY A 192 13.55 5.02 2.74
C GLY A 192 13.86 6.48 3.08
N LEU A 193 14.16 7.27 2.05
CA LEU A 193 14.68 8.62 2.15
C LEU A 193 13.71 9.64 1.54
N ALA A 194 13.39 10.66 2.30
CA ALA A 194 12.65 11.83 1.82
C ALA A 194 13.52 12.68 0.86
N ASP A 195 14.83 12.67 1.05
CA ASP A 195 15.83 13.34 0.19
C ASP A 195 17.09 12.46 0.14
N LYS A 196 17.29 11.75 -0.98
CA LYS A 196 18.42 10.82 -1.17
C LYS A 196 19.75 11.56 -1.18
N GLU A 197 19.79 12.72 -1.83
CA GLU A 197 21.02 13.50 -2.02
C GLU A 197 21.55 14.02 -0.69
N ASN A 198 20.67 14.30 0.27
CA ASN A 198 21.01 14.79 1.59
C ASN A 198 20.90 13.72 2.69
N GLY A 199 20.54 12.48 2.35
CA GLY A 199 20.41 11.38 3.32
C GLY A 199 19.31 11.60 4.36
N ILE A 200 18.25 12.34 4.03
CA ILE A 200 17.17 12.67 4.96
C ILE A 200 16.16 11.51 4.99
N PRO A 201 15.96 10.81 6.13
CA PRO A 201 15.03 9.70 6.19
C PRO A 201 13.57 10.16 6.18
N VAL A 202 12.69 9.31 5.66
CA VAL A 202 11.25 9.44 5.82
C VAL A 202 10.86 9.21 7.28
N ASN A 203 9.95 10.04 7.78
CA ASN A 203 9.38 9.90 9.12
C ASN A 203 7.92 10.39 9.14
N GLY A 204 7.24 10.30 10.29
CA GLY A 204 5.83 10.68 10.42
C GLY A 204 5.53 12.17 10.19
N ASN A 205 6.56 13.02 10.01
CA ASN A 205 6.41 14.44 9.68
C ASN A 205 6.76 14.76 8.23
N THR A 206 7.22 13.76 7.46
CA THR A 206 7.54 13.97 6.05
C THR A 206 6.27 14.20 5.26
N VAL A 207 6.19 15.34 4.57
CA VAL A 207 5.08 15.65 3.67
C VAL A 207 5.44 15.24 2.24
N PHE A 208 4.47 14.62 1.58
CA PHE A 208 4.58 14.10 0.22
C PHE A 208 3.64 14.83 -0.72
N PRO A 209 3.94 14.91 -2.02
CA PRO A 209 2.98 15.38 -3.01
C PRO A 209 1.82 14.39 -3.08
N ALA A 210 0.59 14.85 -2.89
CA ALA A 210 -0.59 14.00 -2.96
C ALA A 210 -1.10 13.81 -4.40
N CYS A 211 -0.56 14.59 -5.35
CA CYS A 211 -0.97 14.58 -6.75
C CYS A 211 -2.50 14.68 -6.88
N SER A 212 -3.13 13.84 -7.69
CA SER A 212 -4.58 13.92 -7.96
C SER A 212 -5.49 13.61 -6.77
N ILE A 213 -4.98 13.18 -5.61
CA ILE A 213 -5.76 13.19 -4.36
C ILE A 213 -6.23 14.64 -4.02
N SER A 214 -5.57 15.64 -4.57
CA SER A 214 -6.00 17.04 -4.57
C SER A 214 -7.46 17.21 -4.96
N LYS A 215 -7.95 16.43 -5.92
CA LYS A 215 -9.31 16.52 -6.45
C LYS A 215 -10.38 16.19 -5.42
N PHE A 216 -10.10 15.21 -4.57
CA PHE A 216 -10.98 14.86 -3.45
C PHE A 216 -11.11 16.01 -2.45
N VAL A 217 -10.00 16.65 -2.08
CA VAL A 217 -9.98 17.79 -1.17
C VAL A 217 -10.62 19.02 -1.83
N THR A 218 -10.40 19.22 -3.14
CA THR A 218 -11.07 20.28 -3.91
C THR A 218 -12.58 20.09 -3.94
N ALA A 219 -13.07 18.86 -4.13
CA ALA A 219 -14.49 18.56 -4.07
C ALA A 219 -15.08 18.87 -2.69
N MET A 220 -14.39 18.52 -1.60
CA MET A 220 -14.80 18.89 -0.24
C MET A 220 -14.87 20.43 -0.08
N THR A 221 -13.88 21.15 -0.62
CA THR A 221 -13.87 22.62 -0.59
C THR A 221 -15.08 23.20 -1.34
N VAL A 222 -15.41 22.65 -2.52
CA VAL A 222 -16.59 23.06 -3.30
C VAL A 222 -17.87 22.80 -2.49
N MET A 223 -18.01 21.64 -1.88
CA MET A 223 -19.19 21.30 -1.06
C MET A 223 -19.31 22.21 0.17
N LYS A 224 -18.19 22.60 0.80
CA LYS A 224 -18.19 23.61 1.88
C LYS A 224 -18.69 24.96 1.40
N LEU A 225 -18.33 25.39 0.19
CA LEU A 225 -18.81 26.63 -0.40
C LEU A 225 -20.31 26.54 -0.78
N GLU A 226 -20.78 25.37 -1.20
CA GLU A 226 -22.21 25.12 -1.43
C GLU A 226 -23.02 25.20 -0.13
N GLU A 227 -22.52 24.62 0.98
CA GLU A 227 -23.14 24.75 2.31
C GLU A 227 -23.24 26.20 2.78
N GLN A 228 -22.38 27.09 2.30
CA GLN A 228 -22.43 28.52 2.55
C GLN A 228 -23.32 29.27 1.55
N GLU A 229 -24.03 28.57 0.66
CA GLU A 229 -24.87 29.15 -0.40
C GLU A 229 -24.12 30.09 -1.39
N LEU A 230 -22.78 29.92 -1.49
CA LEU A 230 -21.93 30.68 -2.40
C LEU A 230 -22.00 30.19 -3.86
N LEU A 231 -22.34 28.92 -4.02
CA LEU A 231 -22.50 28.24 -5.31
C LEU A 231 -23.58 27.17 -5.23
N ASN A 232 -23.99 26.65 -6.37
CA ASN A 232 -24.81 25.45 -6.51
C ASN A 232 -24.13 24.55 -7.56
N ILE A 233 -23.80 23.32 -7.18
CA ILE A 233 -23.05 22.40 -8.05
C ILE A 233 -23.81 21.99 -9.31
N ASP A 234 -25.11 22.12 -9.34
CA ASP A 234 -25.96 21.81 -10.49
C ASP A 234 -26.12 22.98 -11.49
N GLU A 235 -25.59 24.15 -11.17
CA GLU A 235 -25.58 25.29 -12.08
C GLU A 235 -24.37 25.21 -13.04
N PRO A 236 -24.51 25.77 -14.27
CA PRO A 236 -23.38 25.89 -15.17
C PRO A 236 -22.23 26.69 -14.54
N VAL A 237 -21.01 26.18 -14.65
CA VAL A 237 -19.81 26.81 -14.06
C VAL A 237 -19.63 28.25 -14.56
N ASN A 238 -20.04 28.53 -15.81
CA ASN A 238 -19.98 29.85 -16.42
C ASN A 238 -20.79 30.92 -15.69
N ARG A 239 -21.76 30.53 -14.85
CA ARG A 239 -22.49 31.48 -13.99
C ARG A 239 -21.58 32.20 -13.00
N TYR A 240 -20.54 31.51 -12.57
CA TYR A 240 -19.61 31.96 -11.54
C TYR A 240 -18.27 32.47 -12.08
N LEU A 241 -18.00 32.27 -13.38
CA LEU A 241 -16.78 32.74 -14.05
C LEU A 241 -17.00 34.11 -14.63
N HIS A 242 -16.07 35.04 -14.43
CA HIS A 242 -16.16 36.45 -14.90
C HIS A 242 -15.03 36.81 -15.86
N GLN A 243 -13.78 36.49 -15.53
CA GLN A 243 -12.60 36.85 -16.32
C GLN A 243 -12.41 35.95 -17.54
N TRP A 244 -12.97 34.74 -17.48
CA TRP A 244 -12.82 33.72 -18.51
C TRP A 244 -14.13 32.92 -18.60
N LYS A 245 -14.38 32.31 -19.76
CA LYS A 245 -15.56 31.45 -19.96
C LYS A 245 -15.15 30.12 -20.57
N LEU A 246 -15.72 29.04 -20.03
CA LEU A 246 -15.64 27.73 -20.64
C LEU A 246 -16.54 27.70 -21.88
N LEU A 247 -15.97 27.46 -23.05
CA LEU A 247 -16.71 27.35 -24.29
C LEU A 247 -16.97 25.88 -24.65
N ALA A 248 -18.05 25.64 -25.35
CA ALA A 248 -18.34 24.41 -26.06
C ALA A 248 -17.62 24.37 -27.41
N ALA A 249 -17.61 23.23 -28.08
CA ALA A 249 -16.96 23.03 -29.37
C ALA A 249 -17.51 23.97 -30.48
N ASP A 250 -18.76 24.43 -30.37
CA ASP A 250 -19.39 25.39 -31.31
C ASP A 250 -19.02 26.87 -31.03
N GLY A 251 -18.19 27.09 -30.01
CA GLY A 251 -17.72 28.42 -29.60
C GLY A 251 -18.70 29.23 -28.72
N LYS A 252 -19.84 28.66 -28.35
CA LYS A 252 -20.73 29.26 -27.35
C LYS A 252 -20.28 28.89 -25.93
N GLU A 253 -20.85 29.56 -24.93
CA GLU A 253 -20.66 29.18 -23.53
C GLU A 253 -21.15 27.75 -23.31
N SER A 254 -20.35 26.94 -22.61
CA SER A 254 -20.70 25.56 -22.26
C SER A 254 -21.72 25.55 -21.13
N ASP A 255 -22.65 24.61 -21.19
CA ASP A 255 -23.61 24.29 -20.12
C ASP A 255 -23.03 23.31 -19.07
N ALA A 256 -21.72 23.02 -19.10
CA ALA A 256 -21.06 22.15 -18.11
C ALA A 256 -21.29 22.71 -16.71
N THR A 257 -21.90 21.88 -15.86
CA THR A 257 -22.16 22.18 -14.45
C THR A 257 -20.92 21.96 -13.61
N ILE A 258 -20.88 22.54 -12.41
CA ILE A 258 -19.80 22.26 -11.43
C ILE A 258 -19.76 20.74 -11.11
N ARG A 259 -20.92 20.11 -10.94
CA ARG A 259 -21.06 18.66 -10.77
C ARG A 259 -20.39 17.89 -11.91
N SER A 260 -20.68 18.25 -13.16
CA SER A 260 -20.12 17.56 -14.33
C SER A 260 -18.59 17.67 -14.39
N ILE A 261 -18.01 18.76 -13.90
CA ILE A 261 -16.55 18.91 -13.81
C ILE A 261 -16.01 18.02 -12.68
N LEU A 262 -16.63 18.04 -11.50
CA LEU A 262 -16.21 17.21 -10.36
C LEU A 262 -16.28 15.71 -10.67
N THR A 263 -17.18 15.28 -11.54
CA THR A 263 -17.36 13.88 -11.97
C THR A 263 -16.62 13.54 -13.27
N HIS A 264 -15.82 14.45 -13.82
CA HIS A 264 -15.14 14.25 -15.10
C HIS A 264 -16.09 13.95 -16.29
N THR A 265 -17.29 14.51 -16.25
CA THR A 265 -18.29 14.34 -17.31
C THR A 265 -18.65 15.65 -18.01
N SER A 266 -17.83 16.70 -17.83
CA SER A 266 -18.06 18.04 -18.39
C SER A 266 -17.80 18.14 -19.89
N GLY A 267 -17.28 17.08 -20.51
CA GLY A 267 -16.85 17.10 -21.90
C GLY A 267 -15.54 17.84 -22.16
N ILE A 268 -14.83 18.27 -21.11
CA ILE A 268 -13.47 18.83 -21.24
C ILE A 268 -12.52 17.64 -21.51
N VAL A 269 -11.71 17.79 -22.55
CA VAL A 269 -10.69 16.82 -22.94
C VAL A 269 -9.33 17.48 -22.82
N ASP A 270 -8.46 16.92 -22.00
CA ASP A 270 -7.08 17.39 -21.87
C ASP A 270 -6.28 17.04 -23.14
N GLY A 271 -5.37 17.90 -23.53
CA GLY A 271 -4.48 17.62 -24.65
C GLY A 271 -3.48 16.51 -24.32
N ASP A 272 -3.11 15.73 -25.31
CA ASP A 272 -1.95 14.86 -25.19
C ASP A 272 -0.73 15.69 -24.75
N ASP A 273 0.11 15.14 -23.90
CA ASP A 273 1.27 15.86 -23.36
C ASP A 273 0.94 17.17 -22.63
N SER A 274 -0.15 17.23 -21.87
CA SER A 274 -0.52 18.37 -21.03
C SER A 274 -0.35 18.05 -19.53
N PHE A 275 -0.24 19.08 -18.71
CA PHE A 275 -0.19 19.02 -17.24
C PHE A 275 1.04 18.33 -16.67
N TYR A 276 2.19 18.45 -17.34
CA TYR A 276 3.49 18.01 -16.84
C TYR A 276 4.65 18.82 -17.44
N GLY A 277 5.86 18.59 -16.94
CA GLY A 277 7.11 19.11 -17.51
C GLY A 277 7.52 20.50 -17.05
N LEU A 278 6.75 21.18 -16.19
CA LEU A 278 7.19 22.43 -15.58
C LEU A 278 8.15 22.16 -14.41
N ARG A 279 9.21 22.96 -14.34
CA ARG A 279 10.20 22.89 -13.26
C ARG A 279 10.07 24.11 -12.36
N ARG A 280 10.44 23.94 -11.09
CA ARG A 280 10.38 25.00 -10.07
C ARG A 280 11.06 26.31 -10.50
N ASN A 281 12.13 26.20 -11.27
CA ASN A 281 12.93 27.35 -11.72
C ASN A 281 12.46 27.94 -13.05
N ASP A 282 11.40 27.39 -13.65
CA ASP A 282 10.80 27.96 -14.83
C ASP A 282 10.06 29.26 -14.49
N HIS A 283 9.74 30.05 -15.52
CA HIS A 283 8.90 31.22 -15.31
C HIS A 283 7.54 30.81 -14.75
N GLU A 284 7.02 31.63 -13.82
CA GLU A 284 5.70 31.41 -13.23
C GLU A 284 4.65 31.35 -14.34
N VAL A 285 3.84 30.30 -14.31
CA VAL A 285 2.76 30.07 -15.25
C VAL A 285 1.43 30.43 -14.59
N GLY A 286 0.72 31.41 -15.16
CA GLY A 286 -0.57 31.83 -14.66
C GLY A 286 -1.70 30.88 -15.02
N LEU A 287 -2.66 30.67 -14.11
CA LEU A 287 -3.81 29.80 -14.33
C LEU A 287 -4.61 30.14 -15.59
N LEU A 288 -4.82 31.43 -15.88
CA LEU A 288 -5.52 31.88 -17.11
C LEU A 288 -4.74 31.52 -18.37
N ASP A 289 -3.40 31.58 -18.34
CA ASP A 289 -2.58 31.17 -19.47
C ASP A 289 -2.62 29.66 -19.69
N VAL A 290 -2.72 28.86 -18.59
CA VAL A 290 -2.98 27.43 -18.68
C VAL A 290 -4.32 27.15 -19.36
N LEU A 291 -5.40 27.79 -18.90
CA LEU A 291 -6.75 27.61 -19.46
C LEU A 291 -6.85 28.07 -20.93
N GLU A 292 -6.10 29.08 -21.31
CA GLU A 292 -6.02 29.59 -22.68
C GLU A 292 -5.09 28.77 -23.60
N GLY A 293 -4.36 27.78 -23.05
CA GLY A 293 -3.43 27.00 -23.84
C GLY A 293 -2.18 27.76 -24.30
N ARG A 294 -1.76 28.77 -23.54
CA ARG A 294 -0.62 29.66 -23.90
C ARG A 294 0.68 29.29 -23.17
N THR A 295 0.79 28.07 -22.66
CA THR A 295 1.92 27.64 -21.86
C THR A 295 2.51 26.34 -22.37
N PRO A 296 3.77 26.01 -22.06
CA PRO A 296 4.31 24.68 -22.31
C PRO A 296 3.54 23.57 -21.56
N TYR A 297 2.93 23.91 -20.43
CA TYR A 297 2.20 23.02 -19.55
C TYR A 297 0.84 22.60 -20.12
N ASN A 298 0.17 23.51 -20.78
CA ASN A 298 -1.01 23.23 -21.59
C ASN A 298 -0.96 24.09 -22.86
N LYS A 299 -0.89 23.45 -24.02
CA LYS A 299 -0.76 24.09 -25.33
C LYS A 299 -2.09 24.28 -26.06
N ARG A 300 -3.18 23.83 -25.42
CA ARG A 300 -4.52 23.83 -25.99
C ARG A 300 -5.47 24.58 -25.09
N ARG A 301 -6.28 25.45 -25.66
CA ARG A 301 -7.35 26.13 -24.91
C ARG A 301 -8.30 25.09 -24.33
N THR A 302 -8.62 25.23 -23.06
CA THR A 302 -9.61 24.38 -22.36
C THR A 302 -11.01 24.68 -22.91
N VAL A 303 -11.64 23.66 -23.46
CA VAL A 303 -13.01 23.73 -24.03
C VAL A 303 -13.75 22.42 -23.66
N SER A 304 -15.08 22.52 -23.53
CA SER A 304 -15.98 21.38 -23.44
C SER A 304 -16.24 20.89 -24.88
N GLU A 305 -15.47 19.87 -25.32
CA GLU A 305 -15.49 19.33 -26.68
C GLU A 305 -16.65 18.38 -26.92
N LYS A 306 -17.07 17.70 -25.86
CA LYS A 306 -18.17 16.75 -25.85
C LYS A 306 -19.35 17.34 -25.09
N GLN A 307 -20.53 16.78 -25.31
CA GLN A 307 -21.72 17.22 -24.60
C GLN A 307 -21.57 16.82 -23.10
N PRO A 308 -21.75 17.75 -22.16
CA PRO A 308 -21.71 17.44 -20.74
C PRO A 308 -22.67 16.32 -20.34
N GLY A 309 -22.22 15.41 -19.46
CA GLY A 309 -22.98 14.26 -18.97
C GLY A 309 -22.96 13.00 -19.85
N THR A 310 -22.37 13.04 -21.04
CA THR A 310 -22.44 11.92 -21.99
C THR A 310 -21.24 10.97 -21.95
N GLU A 311 -20.06 11.46 -21.65
CA GLU A 311 -18.83 10.68 -21.62
C GLU A 311 -18.01 11.01 -20.38
N PHE A 312 -17.26 10.04 -19.90
CA PHE A 312 -16.25 10.23 -18.85
C PHE A 312 -14.92 10.57 -19.51
N GLU A 313 -14.38 11.74 -19.18
CA GLU A 313 -13.06 12.20 -19.61
C GLU A 313 -12.33 12.79 -18.42
N TYR A 314 -11.36 12.06 -17.88
CA TYR A 314 -10.55 12.56 -16.78
C TYR A 314 -9.81 13.82 -17.22
N SER A 315 -9.93 14.91 -16.45
CA SER A 315 -9.41 16.21 -16.87
C SER A 315 -8.84 17.00 -15.70
N ASP A 316 -7.57 17.37 -15.79
CA ASP A 316 -6.91 18.34 -14.91
C ASP A 316 -7.33 19.76 -15.27
N ALA A 317 -7.56 20.04 -16.56
CA ALA A 317 -8.09 21.31 -17.03
C ALA A 317 -9.46 21.64 -16.41
N GLY A 318 -10.31 20.64 -16.21
CA GLY A 318 -11.59 20.83 -15.51
C GLY A 318 -11.39 21.36 -14.09
N TYR A 319 -10.44 20.84 -13.35
CA TYR A 319 -10.13 21.32 -12.00
C TYR A 319 -9.41 22.68 -12.00
N CYS A 320 -8.70 23.06 -13.09
CA CYS A 320 -8.25 24.44 -13.30
C CYS A 320 -9.44 25.41 -13.40
N VAL A 321 -10.53 24.99 -14.06
CA VAL A 321 -11.77 25.78 -14.14
C VAL A 321 -12.40 25.96 -12.76
N LEU A 322 -12.46 24.90 -11.93
CA LEU A 322 -12.94 24.99 -10.55
C LEU A 322 -12.03 25.89 -9.69
N GLN A 323 -10.72 25.79 -9.85
CA GLN A 323 -9.77 26.67 -9.16
C GLN A 323 -10.02 28.14 -9.48
N LEU A 324 -10.23 28.47 -10.74
CA LEU A 324 -10.56 29.84 -11.17
C LEU A 324 -11.91 30.28 -10.58
N MET A 325 -12.93 29.43 -10.68
CA MET A 325 -14.26 29.68 -10.12
C MET A 325 -14.21 30.00 -8.62
N ILE A 326 -13.52 29.18 -7.85
CA ILE A 326 -13.38 29.37 -6.39
C ILE A 326 -12.73 30.72 -6.09
N ARG A 327 -11.66 31.07 -6.81
CA ARG A 327 -10.99 32.38 -6.68
C ARG A 327 -11.91 33.55 -7.01
N GLU A 328 -12.74 33.45 -8.03
CA GLU A 328 -13.65 34.53 -8.45
C GLU A 328 -14.86 34.68 -7.52
N ILE A 329 -15.37 33.59 -6.95
CA ILE A 329 -16.46 33.63 -5.97
C ILE A 329 -16.01 34.25 -4.64
N THR A 330 -14.78 33.91 -4.20
CA THR A 330 -14.31 34.25 -2.86
C THR A 330 -13.40 35.48 -2.81
N ASP A 331 -12.94 35.95 -3.97
CA ASP A 331 -11.91 37.01 -4.11
C ASP A 331 -10.62 36.68 -3.31
N SER A 332 -10.30 35.42 -3.20
CA SER A 332 -9.15 34.90 -2.42
C SER A 332 -8.38 33.84 -3.19
N ALA A 333 -7.14 33.55 -2.81
CA ALA A 333 -6.37 32.48 -3.42
C ALA A 333 -6.97 31.13 -3.08
N PHE A 334 -6.95 30.17 -4.03
CA PHE A 334 -7.52 28.84 -3.85
C PHE A 334 -6.94 28.11 -2.64
N GLU A 335 -5.62 28.17 -2.45
CA GLU A 335 -4.92 27.55 -1.34
C GLU A 335 -5.34 28.11 0.03
N GLU A 336 -5.72 29.39 0.09
CA GLU A 336 -6.23 30.04 1.30
C GLU A 336 -7.65 29.56 1.63
N ILE A 337 -8.50 29.42 0.61
CA ILE A 337 -9.86 28.93 0.76
C ILE A 337 -9.87 27.45 1.20
N ALA A 338 -9.05 26.60 0.58
CA ALA A 338 -8.91 25.22 1.01
C ALA A 338 -8.40 25.11 2.45
N ALA A 339 -7.45 25.95 2.84
CA ALA A 339 -6.98 26.03 4.22
C ALA A 339 -8.10 26.43 5.18
N GLN A 340 -8.80 27.50 4.90
CA GLN A 340 -9.89 28.04 5.73
C GLN A 340 -11.05 27.04 5.92
N TYR A 341 -11.45 26.36 4.85
CA TYR A 341 -12.66 25.54 4.85
C TYR A 341 -12.41 24.05 5.12
N VAL A 342 -11.18 23.57 4.92
CA VAL A 342 -10.85 22.15 5.12
C VAL A 342 -9.75 21.94 6.16
N PHE A 343 -8.58 22.55 6.00
CA PHE A 343 -7.42 22.20 6.80
C PHE A 343 -7.49 22.75 8.23
N GLU A 344 -7.82 24.02 8.40
CA GLU A 344 -7.92 24.67 9.71
C GLU A 344 -9.02 24.05 10.59
N PRO A 345 -10.26 23.79 10.09
CA PRO A 345 -11.30 23.17 10.87
C PRO A 345 -10.95 21.75 11.35
N LEU A 346 -10.12 21.02 10.59
CA LEU A 346 -9.64 19.68 10.94
C LEU A 346 -8.32 19.70 11.73
N GLY A 347 -7.75 20.87 12.03
CA GLY A 347 -6.50 21.02 12.76
C GLY A 347 -5.27 20.53 12.01
N LEU A 348 -5.30 20.49 10.68
CA LEU A 348 -4.20 20.03 9.83
C LEU A 348 -3.16 21.14 9.64
N ASN A 349 -1.92 20.85 9.95
CA ASN A 349 -0.85 21.84 9.85
C ASN A 349 0.29 21.44 8.92
N LYS A 350 0.23 20.20 8.38
CA LYS A 350 1.17 19.66 7.40
C LYS A 350 0.52 19.44 6.04
N THR A 351 -0.77 19.75 5.91
CA THR A 351 -1.54 19.65 4.67
C THR A 351 -1.74 21.03 4.08
N PHE A 352 -1.34 21.22 2.82
CA PHE A 352 -1.43 22.50 2.14
C PHE A 352 -1.38 22.32 0.62
N PHE A 353 -1.93 23.29 -0.11
CA PHE A 353 -1.68 23.42 -1.56
C PHE A 353 -0.41 24.26 -1.79
N ALA A 354 0.55 23.69 -2.54
CA ALA A 354 1.86 24.30 -2.76
C ALA A 354 1.88 25.19 -3.99
N SER A 355 1.57 26.47 -3.82
CA SER A 355 1.78 27.49 -4.86
C SER A 355 3.23 27.99 -4.87
N LEU A 356 3.69 28.59 -5.97
CA LEU A 356 5.02 29.23 -6.02
C LEU A 356 5.23 30.30 -4.95
N LYS A 357 4.14 30.94 -4.50
CA LYS A 357 4.20 31.96 -3.45
C LYS A 357 4.49 31.42 -2.06
N ASN A 358 4.05 30.18 -1.79
CA ASN A 358 4.15 29.61 -0.44
C ASN A 358 5.16 28.47 -0.33
N ILE A 359 5.60 27.84 -1.45
CA ILE A 359 6.44 26.64 -1.42
C ILE A 359 7.77 26.85 -0.70
N GLU A 360 8.41 28.00 -0.86
CA GLU A 360 9.68 28.29 -0.18
C GLU A 360 9.53 28.41 1.34
N LEU A 361 8.39 28.95 1.79
CA LEU A 361 8.06 28.99 3.21
C LEU A 361 7.79 27.58 3.73
N ARG A 362 6.98 26.80 3.01
CA ARG A 362 6.67 25.42 3.37
C ARG A 362 7.90 24.53 3.43
N GLU A 363 8.82 24.68 2.49
CA GLU A 363 10.09 23.95 2.49
C GLU A 363 10.96 24.26 3.74
N LYS A 364 10.85 25.47 4.28
CA LYS A 364 11.55 25.84 5.53
C LYS A 364 10.85 25.34 6.79
N GLU A 365 9.54 25.26 6.75
CA GLU A 365 8.71 24.90 7.90
C GLU A 365 8.41 23.39 7.98
N GLN A 366 8.42 22.71 6.84
CA GLN A 366 8.00 21.31 6.69
C GLN A 366 9.14 20.44 6.18
N SER A 367 9.12 19.16 6.53
CA SER A 367 9.99 18.14 5.96
C SER A 367 9.40 17.64 4.63
N MET A 368 9.62 18.38 3.55
CA MET A 368 9.10 18.03 2.22
C MET A 368 9.96 16.96 1.54
N ALA A 369 9.32 15.92 1.01
CA ALA A 369 10.00 14.88 0.24
C ALA A 369 10.42 15.39 -1.13
N ALA A 370 11.69 15.21 -1.50
CA ALA A 370 12.20 15.51 -2.84
C ALA A 370 11.61 14.53 -3.85
N GLY A 371 11.26 15.01 -5.04
CA GLY A 371 10.65 14.21 -6.11
C GLY A 371 11.67 13.51 -6.99
N TYR A 372 11.36 12.28 -7.39
CA TYR A 372 12.18 11.44 -8.27
C TYR A 372 11.37 10.95 -9.46
N ASP A 373 12.01 10.88 -10.63
CA ASP A 373 11.41 10.34 -11.85
C ASP A 373 11.41 8.80 -11.86
N SER A 374 10.97 8.22 -12.98
CA SER A 374 10.87 6.77 -13.15
C SER A 374 12.20 6.02 -13.12
N GLU A 375 13.32 6.72 -13.32
CA GLU A 375 14.67 6.17 -13.18
C GLU A 375 15.25 6.38 -11.77
N GLY A 376 14.48 7.00 -10.86
CA GLY A 376 14.92 7.35 -9.51
C GLY A 376 15.91 8.51 -9.48
N ILE A 377 15.88 9.36 -10.51
CA ILE A 377 16.73 10.57 -10.62
C ILE A 377 15.95 11.75 -10.02
N LEU A 378 16.67 12.57 -9.24
CA LEU A 378 16.11 13.77 -8.63
C LEU A 378 15.56 14.73 -9.70
N ILE A 379 14.31 15.14 -9.56
CA ILE A 379 13.70 16.16 -10.42
C ILE A 379 14.45 17.50 -10.25
N PRO A 380 14.78 18.20 -11.36
CA PRO A 380 15.41 19.51 -11.30
C PRO A 380 14.62 20.51 -10.42
N GLY A 381 15.27 21.03 -9.38
CA GLY A 381 14.64 21.91 -8.39
C GLY A 381 13.88 21.18 -7.29
N LYS A 382 14.00 19.86 -7.19
CA LYS A 382 13.36 18.93 -6.23
C LYS A 382 11.85 18.72 -6.43
N TYR A 383 11.13 19.70 -6.96
CA TYR A 383 9.68 19.66 -7.13
C TYR A 383 9.30 20.25 -8.50
N PRO A 384 8.24 19.73 -9.15
CA PRO A 384 7.65 20.40 -10.29
C PRO A 384 6.95 21.70 -9.87
N GLN A 385 6.73 22.61 -10.81
CA GLN A 385 5.79 23.71 -10.65
C GLN A 385 4.39 23.19 -11.03
N ILE A 386 3.41 23.34 -10.15
CA ILE A 386 2.03 22.86 -10.32
C ILE A 386 1.10 24.07 -10.29
N PRO A 387 0.73 24.66 -11.45
CA PRO A 387 -0.21 25.80 -11.50
C PRO A 387 -1.67 25.39 -11.28
N ASP A 388 -2.00 24.14 -11.53
CA ASP A 388 -3.31 23.49 -11.36
C ASP A 388 -3.48 22.93 -9.94
N LEU A 389 -3.37 23.80 -8.94
CA LEU A 389 -3.40 23.41 -7.53
C LEU A 389 -4.59 22.52 -7.19
N ALA A 390 -5.79 22.88 -7.66
CA ALA A 390 -7.02 22.12 -7.41
C ALA A 390 -6.99 20.70 -7.97
N ALA A 391 -6.22 20.46 -9.02
CA ALA A 391 -6.06 19.15 -9.64
C ALA A 391 -4.96 18.30 -8.97
N SER A 392 -3.78 18.90 -8.67
CA SER A 392 -2.56 18.14 -8.37
C SER A 392 -1.63 18.79 -7.32
N GLY A 393 -1.96 19.98 -6.80
CA GLY A 393 -1.04 20.77 -5.97
C GLY A 393 -1.03 20.48 -4.48
N LEU A 394 -1.77 19.49 -3.99
CA LEU A 394 -1.85 19.14 -2.57
C LEU A 394 -0.56 18.44 -2.08
N TRP A 395 -0.09 18.85 -0.91
CA TRP A 395 0.95 18.18 -0.13
C TRP A 395 0.39 17.81 1.24
N SER A 396 0.76 16.62 1.73
CA SER A 396 0.26 16.13 3.02
C SER A 396 1.17 15.04 3.58
N THR A 397 0.86 14.59 4.79
CA THR A 397 1.33 13.33 5.35
C THR A 397 0.22 12.26 5.22
N PRO A 398 0.55 10.97 5.14
CA PRO A 398 -0.47 9.92 5.18
C PRO A 398 -1.37 10.00 6.42
N GLY A 399 -0.80 10.41 7.58
CA GLY A 399 -1.58 10.58 8.80
C GLY A 399 -2.63 11.68 8.70
N GLU A 400 -2.32 12.84 8.11
CA GLU A 400 -3.31 13.92 7.95
C GLU A 400 -4.33 13.61 6.83
N LEU A 401 -3.94 12.93 5.74
CA LEU A 401 -4.92 12.41 4.77
C LEU A 401 -5.87 11.39 5.41
N MET A 402 -5.38 10.56 6.32
CA MET A 402 -6.22 9.64 7.09
C MET A 402 -7.21 10.40 7.99
N VAL A 403 -6.82 11.53 8.59
CA VAL A 403 -7.75 12.38 9.35
C VAL A 403 -8.86 12.92 8.44
N ILE A 404 -8.52 13.43 7.24
CA ILE A 404 -9.51 13.89 6.25
C ILE A 404 -10.46 12.75 5.87
N ALA A 405 -9.93 11.56 5.58
CA ALA A 405 -10.73 10.41 5.18
C ALA A 405 -11.67 9.93 6.29
N LYS A 406 -11.20 9.86 7.54
CA LYS A 406 -12.02 9.48 8.70
C LYS A 406 -13.14 10.50 8.94
N GLU A 407 -12.84 11.78 8.88
CA GLU A 407 -13.84 12.83 9.04
C GLU A 407 -14.89 12.79 7.91
N PHE A 408 -14.46 12.48 6.68
CA PHE A 408 -15.38 12.27 5.57
C PHE A 408 -16.29 11.06 5.79
N ILE A 409 -15.75 9.92 6.27
CA ILE A 409 -16.55 8.75 6.66
C ILE A 409 -17.58 9.11 7.74
N GLU A 410 -17.17 9.87 8.76
CA GLU A 410 -18.08 10.34 9.81
C GLU A 410 -19.18 11.25 9.24
N ALA A 411 -18.86 12.11 8.26
CA ALA A 411 -19.84 12.94 7.56
C ALA A 411 -20.84 12.09 6.76
N VAL A 412 -20.38 11.13 5.97
CA VAL A 412 -21.26 10.20 5.22
C VAL A 412 -22.23 9.49 6.16
N ASN A 413 -21.78 9.12 7.35
CA ASN A 413 -22.57 8.46 8.39
C ASN A 413 -23.40 9.41 9.27
N GLY A 414 -23.33 10.72 9.01
CA GLY A 414 -24.10 11.75 9.75
C GLY A 414 -23.61 11.98 11.18
N ARG A 415 -22.34 11.74 11.46
CA ARG A 415 -21.71 11.92 12.79
C ARG A 415 -20.68 13.05 12.83
N SER A 416 -20.44 13.73 11.71
CA SER A 416 -19.53 14.86 11.60
C SER A 416 -20.24 16.20 11.78
N SER A 417 -19.52 17.20 12.29
CA SER A 417 -19.90 18.61 12.25
C SER A 417 -19.13 19.40 11.19
N PHE A 418 -18.16 18.78 10.54
CA PHE A 418 -17.32 19.41 9.53
C PHE A 418 -18.04 19.55 8.20
N LEU A 419 -18.57 18.46 7.65
CA LEU A 419 -19.35 18.44 6.43
C LEU A 419 -20.72 17.84 6.75
N SER A 420 -21.80 18.41 6.20
CA SER A 420 -23.13 17.86 6.40
C SER A 420 -23.26 16.47 5.80
N ARG A 421 -24.16 15.66 6.36
CA ARG A 421 -24.47 14.33 5.83
C ARG A 421 -24.93 14.41 4.38
N GLU A 422 -25.76 15.40 4.08
CA GLU A 422 -26.31 15.65 2.76
C GLU A 422 -25.18 15.90 1.75
N SER A 423 -24.25 16.81 2.05
CA SER A 423 -23.09 17.11 1.21
C SER A 423 -22.17 15.90 1.03
N ALA A 424 -21.87 15.17 2.12
CA ALA A 424 -21.02 13.98 2.07
C ALA A 424 -21.66 12.85 1.26
N GLN A 425 -22.96 12.61 1.42
CA GLN A 425 -23.70 11.62 0.64
C GLN A 425 -23.83 12.04 -0.83
N GLU A 426 -23.90 13.32 -1.11
CA GLU A 426 -23.87 13.83 -2.48
C GLU A 426 -22.52 13.54 -3.16
N MET A 427 -21.41 13.66 -2.44
CA MET A 427 -20.07 13.35 -2.97
C MET A 427 -19.92 11.88 -3.36
N ILE A 428 -20.56 10.96 -2.65
CA ILE A 428 -20.53 9.52 -2.96
C ILE A 428 -21.70 9.06 -3.84
N ARG A 429 -22.60 9.95 -4.23
CA ARG A 429 -23.66 9.61 -5.16
C ARG A 429 -23.05 9.33 -6.54
N PRO A 430 -23.31 8.14 -7.13
CA PRO A 430 -22.85 7.83 -8.47
C PRO A 430 -23.29 8.86 -9.50
N ALA A 431 -22.40 9.23 -10.41
CA ALA A 431 -22.78 10.02 -11.57
C ALA A 431 -23.81 9.24 -12.41
N GLU A 432 -24.77 9.95 -13.03
CA GLU A 432 -25.94 9.35 -13.67
C GLU A 432 -25.60 8.24 -14.69
N SER A 433 -24.54 8.45 -15.48
CA SER A 433 -24.10 7.49 -16.51
C SER A 433 -22.90 6.62 -16.09
N PHE A 434 -22.30 6.88 -14.93
CA PHE A 434 -21.02 6.24 -14.51
C PHE A 434 -21.08 5.88 -13.02
N SER A 435 -21.56 4.68 -12.72
CA SER A 435 -21.78 4.21 -11.35
C SER A 435 -20.54 4.12 -10.47
N TRP A 436 -19.36 4.25 -11.03
CA TRP A 436 -18.05 4.18 -10.35
C TRP A 436 -17.42 5.56 -10.09
N VAL A 437 -18.12 6.66 -10.38
CA VAL A 437 -17.60 8.02 -10.20
C VAL A 437 -18.49 8.82 -9.23
N GLY A 438 -17.88 9.40 -8.21
CA GLY A 438 -18.46 10.42 -7.34
C GLY A 438 -17.82 11.80 -7.56
N LEU A 439 -18.08 12.76 -6.67
CA LEU A 439 -17.49 14.09 -6.75
C LEU A 439 -16.04 14.06 -6.26
N GLY A 440 -15.09 14.09 -7.17
CA GLY A 440 -13.64 14.11 -6.88
C GLY A 440 -13.06 12.79 -6.35
N LEU A 441 -13.79 11.69 -6.43
CA LEU A 441 -13.37 10.35 -5.98
C LEU A 441 -14.02 9.25 -6.82
N PHE A 442 -13.53 8.03 -6.67
CA PHE A 442 -14.04 6.85 -7.34
C PHE A 442 -14.73 5.89 -6.36
N LEU A 443 -15.77 5.21 -6.83
CA LEU A 443 -16.55 4.24 -6.10
C LEU A 443 -16.12 2.83 -6.53
N ARG A 444 -15.67 1.98 -5.59
CA ARG A 444 -15.30 0.59 -5.84
C ARG A 444 -16.22 -0.34 -5.04
N GLY A 445 -17.13 -1.01 -5.72
CA GLY A 445 -18.19 -1.79 -5.06
C GLY A 445 -19.14 -0.88 -4.28
N ASP A 446 -19.82 -1.45 -3.28
CA ASP A 446 -20.91 -0.76 -2.59
C ASP A 446 -20.44 0.18 -1.49
N ASP A 447 -19.26 -0.09 -0.88
CA ASP A 447 -18.85 0.56 0.37
C ASP A 447 -17.46 1.21 0.34
N THR A 448 -16.71 1.03 -0.76
CA THR A 448 -15.32 1.45 -0.86
C THR A 448 -15.15 2.66 -1.77
N LEU A 449 -14.44 3.66 -1.25
CA LEU A 449 -14.10 4.90 -1.94
C LEU A 449 -12.59 4.96 -2.17
N VAL A 450 -12.19 5.45 -3.32
CA VAL A 450 -10.78 5.55 -3.71
C VAL A 450 -10.48 6.93 -4.29
N SER A 451 -9.36 7.51 -3.89
CA SER A 451 -8.74 8.64 -4.56
C SER A 451 -7.28 8.28 -4.87
N GLN A 452 -6.89 8.41 -6.11
CA GLN A 452 -5.56 8.05 -6.59
C GLN A 452 -4.78 9.29 -6.99
N GLY A 453 -3.49 9.29 -6.71
CA GLY A 453 -2.57 10.32 -7.13
C GLY A 453 -1.40 9.76 -7.92
N TRP A 454 -1.14 10.32 -9.07
CA TRP A 454 0.02 10.02 -9.87
C TRP A 454 0.48 11.30 -10.59
N GLY A 455 1.75 11.59 -10.45
CA GLY A 455 2.38 12.77 -11.06
C GLY A 455 3.89 12.60 -11.12
N GLU A 456 4.59 13.59 -11.65
CA GLU A 456 6.04 13.55 -11.91
C GLU A 456 6.90 13.31 -10.65
N ASN A 457 6.36 13.50 -9.45
CA ASN A 457 7.13 13.44 -8.20
C ASN A 457 6.47 12.56 -7.12
N GLY A 458 5.51 11.74 -7.49
CA GLY A 458 4.86 10.85 -6.53
C GLY A 458 3.76 10.00 -7.13
N GLN A 459 3.55 8.84 -6.53
CA GLN A 459 2.41 7.99 -6.79
C GLN A 459 1.77 7.58 -5.46
N ASN A 460 0.46 7.75 -5.34
CA ASN A 460 -0.23 7.70 -4.06
C ASN A 460 -1.59 7.01 -4.21
N MET A 461 -2.11 6.51 -3.09
CA MET A 461 -3.46 5.97 -3.03
C MET A 461 -4.08 6.21 -1.66
N LEU A 462 -5.31 6.70 -1.67
CA LEU A 462 -6.20 6.78 -0.53
C LEU A 462 -7.38 5.85 -0.79
N LYS A 463 -7.58 4.89 0.09
CA LYS A 463 -8.71 3.97 0.10
C LYS A 463 -9.43 4.07 1.42
N MET A 464 -10.76 4.10 1.40
CA MET A 464 -11.57 4.18 2.60
C MET A 464 -12.85 3.36 2.44
N ASN A 465 -13.28 2.68 3.49
CA ASN A 465 -14.56 1.98 3.55
C ASN A 465 -15.47 2.70 4.54
N PHE A 466 -16.57 3.27 4.06
CA PHE A 466 -17.45 4.09 4.91
C PHE A 466 -18.41 3.27 5.78
N VAL A 467 -18.46 1.94 5.63
CA VAL A 467 -19.22 1.03 6.49
C VAL A 467 -18.34 0.53 7.63
N THR A 468 -17.15 0.00 7.33
CA THR A 468 -16.22 -0.54 8.34
C THR A 468 -15.42 0.53 9.06
N GLY A 469 -15.23 1.70 8.45
CA GLY A 469 -14.37 2.78 8.96
C GLY A 469 -12.89 2.59 8.68
N GLU A 470 -12.53 1.58 7.90
CA GLU A 470 -11.15 1.32 7.50
C GLU A 470 -10.64 2.35 6.50
N VAL A 471 -9.43 2.81 6.73
CA VAL A 471 -8.73 3.77 5.87
C VAL A 471 -7.31 3.28 5.62
N SER A 472 -6.87 3.34 4.38
CA SER A 472 -5.49 3.10 3.98
C SER A 472 -4.99 4.25 3.11
N VAL A 473 -3.83 4.78 3.46
CA VAL A 473 -3.16 5.85 2.71
C VAL A 473 -1.73 5.42 2.43
N VAL A 474 -1.32 5.46 1.17
CA VAL A 474 0.05 5.21 0.72
C VAL A 474 0.53 6.42 -0.05
N MET A 475 1.68 6.96 0.32
CA MET A 475 2.31 8.10 -0.35
C MET A 475 3.78 7.83 -0.65
N THR A 476 4.21 8.17 -1.84
CA THR A 476 5.60 8.02 -2.31
C THR A 476 6.14 9.33 -2.88
N ASN A 477 7.45 9.41 -3.05
CA ASN A 477 8.12 10.56 -3.66
C ASN A 477 8.73 10.27 -5.04
N GLN A 478 8.18 9.30 -5.75
CA GLN A 478 8.65 8.94 -7.09
C GLN A 478 7.48 8.70 -8.05
N ASP A 479 7.65 9.11 -9.31
CA ASP A 479 6.90 8.56 -10.43
C ASP A 479 7.52 7.20 -10.81
N PRO A 480 6.86 6.05 -10.59
CA PRO A 480 7.44 4.76 -10.94
C PRO A 480 7.34 4.43 -12.44
N GLY A 481 6.71 5.29 -13.25
CA GLY A 481 6.49 5.06 -14.70
C GLY A 481 5.49 3.96 -15.05
N VAL A 482 4.83 3.38 -14.03
CA VAL A 482 3.80 2.32 -14.15
C VAL A 482 2.65 2.62 -13.20
N ASP A 483 1.48 2.02 -13.42
CA ASP A 483 0.30 2.28 -12.61
C ASP A 483 0.40 1.76 -11.16
N GLN A 484 -0.58 2.09 -10.32
CA GLN A 484 -0.59 1.74 -8.88
C GLN A 484 -0.66 0.23 -8.63
N ALA A 485 -1.25 -0.53 -9.53
CA ALA A 485 -1.32 -1.98 -9.41
C ALA A 485 0.05 -2.62 -9.70
N GLU A 486 0.72 -2.19 -10.78
CA GLU A 486 2.03 -2.71 -11.19
C GLU A 486 3.16 -2.24 -10.27
N SER A 487 3.11 -1.01 -9.77
CA SER A 487 4.09 -0.49 -8.81
C SER A 487 3.97 -1.15 -7.43
N GLY A 488 2.79 -1.67 -7.10
CA GLY A 488 2.45 -2.27 -5.80
C GLY A 488 1.83 -1.30 -4.79
N VAL A 489 1.68 -0.02 -5.13
CA VAL A 489 1.04 0.98 -4.25
C VAL A 489 -0.40 0.56 -3.92
N GLU A 490 -1.14 0.00 -4.89
CA GLU A 490 -2.49 -0.52 -4.66
C GLU A 490 -2.49 -1.71 -3.69
N LEU A 491 -1.55 -2.66 -3.84
CA LEU A 491 -1.45 -3.83 -2.96
C LEU A 491 -1.22 -3.42 -1.50
N LEU A 492 -0.44 -2.37 -1.25
CA LEU A 492 -0.23 -1.86 0.12
C LEU A 492 -1.50 -1.33 0.77
N THR A 493 -2.53 -0.95 0.01
CA THR A 493 -3.83 -0.52 0.57
C THR A 493 -4.75 -1.69 0.91
N GLU A 494 -4.39 -2.92 0.53
CA GLU A 494 -5.13 -4.16 0.83
C GLU A 494 -4.57 -4.91 2.05
N LEU A 495 -3.39 -4.54 2.56
CA LEU A 495 -2.69 -5.16 3.69
C LEU A 495 -3.10 -4.54 5.04
#